data_24356a99cc758e35938f5d9949d03758
#
_entry.id   24356a99cc758e35938f5d9949d03758
#
_cell.length_a   1.000
_cell.length_b   1.000
_cell.length_c   1.000
_cell.angle_alpha   90.00
_cell.angle_beta   90.00
_cell.angle_gamma   90.00
#
_symmetry.space_group_name_H-M   'P 1'
#
loop_
_entity.id
_entity.type
_entity.pdbx_description
1 polymer ?
#
loop_
_entity_poly.entity_id
_entity_poly.type
_entity_poly.pdbx_seq_one_letter_code
_entity_poly.pdbx_strand_id
1 'polypeptide(L)'
;MPIRLILFLHYICNIKKNQKMNFIRFLVSRSFFIQIGIAVISLSLLITIIKWWLGFTTNHEQKIQVPNLNKMSLTNVETTLKEFNLDFLVIDSASYNPKYPKKSVIEQTPEAGSFVKEKRKIYLTLNPSKYRDIIIPYLNWKSKRQAITQLQSKGFKIGKFYYIPDIGKDVIRGLKSNGKKLKPGSKLEKNGVIYLILGDGKKR
;
A
#
# COMPACT_ATOMS: atom_id res chain seq x y z
N MET A 1 -27.52 -73.72 26.20
CA MET A 1 -27.58 -72.66 25.21
C MET A 1 -26.21 -71.92 24.94
N PRO A 2 -25.03 -72.34 25.45
CA PRO A 2 -23.79 -71.60 25.20
C PRO A 2 -22.97 -72.06 23.97
N ILE A 3 -23.20 -73.25 23.46
CA ILE A 3 -22.34 -73.83 22.40
C ILE A 3 -22.49 -73.13 21.03
N ARG A 4 -23.66 -72.66 20.69
CA ARG A 4 -23.92 -71.90 19.42
C ARG A 4 -23.22 -70.55 19.35
N LEU A 5 -23.08 -69.86 20.50
CA LEU A 5 -22.40 -68.57 20.58
C LEU A 5 -20.87 -68.71 20.40
N ILE A 6 -20.32 -69.76 20.95
CA ILE A 6 -18.88 -70.03 20.84
C ILE A 6 -18.52 -70.40 19.39
N LEU A 7 -19.33 -71.23 18.73
CA LEU A 7 -19.15 -71.53 17.29
C LEU A 7 -19.29 -70.32 16.38
N PHE A 8 -20.23 -69.41 16.69
CA PHE A 8 -20.39 -68.19 15.94
C PHE A 8 -19.21 -67.21 16.13
N LEU A 9 -18.70 -67.07 17.34
CA LEU A 9 -17.50 -66.27 17.64
C LEU A 9 -16.25 -66.86 16.95
N HIS A 10 -16.11 -68.18 16.97
CA HIS A 10 -15.00 -68.83 16.28
C HIS A 10 -15.08 -68.69 14.73
N TYR A 11 -16.28 -68.74 14.19
CA TYR A 11 -16.54 -68.50 12.75
C TYR A 11 -16.17 -67.03 12.35
N ILE A 12 -16.60 -66.04 13.12
CA ILE A 12 -16.27 -64.62 12.87
C ILE A 12 -14.75 -64.38 13.02
N CYS A 13 -14.12 -64.95 14.02
CA CYS A 13 -12.68 -64.83 14.25
C CYS A 13 -11.89 -65.44 13.08
N ASN A 14 -12.34 -66.57 12.53
CA ASN A 14 -11.71 -67.24 11.40
C ASN A 14 -11.89 -66.47 10.06
N ILE A 15 -13.05 -65.81 9.84
CA ILE A 15 -13.27 -64.93 8.71
C ILE A 15 -12.34 -63.73 8.77
N LYS A 16 -12.23 -63.04 9.93
CA LYS A 16 -11.32 -61.91 10.12
C LYS A 16 -9.86 -62.27 9.91
N LYS A 17 -9.45 -63.45 10.35
CA LYS A 17 -8.07 -63.94 10.19
C LYS A 17 -7.74 -64.26 8.75
N ASN A 18 -8.66 -64.86 8.00
CA ASN A 18 -8.51 -65.15 6.57
C ASN A 18 -8.50 -63.86 5.71
N GLN A 19 -9.30 -62.85 6.03
CA GLN A 19 -9.25 -61.55 5.34
C GLN A 19 -7.91 -60.82 5.52
N LYS A 20 -7.32 -60.82 6.73
CA LYS A 20 -6.00 -60.21 6.95
C LYS A 20 -4.88 -60.92 6.22
N MET A 21 -4.90 -62.26 6.19
CA MET A 21 -3.89 -63.02 5.44
C MET A 21 -3.99 -62.85 3.92
N ASN A 22 -5.20 -62.70 3.38
CA ASN A 22 -5.38 -62.47 1.95
C ASN A 22 -4.93 -61.04 1.58
N PHE A 23 -5.16 -60.04 2.46
CA PHE A 23 -4.72 -58.69 2.23
C PHE A 23 -3.19 -58.54 2.24
N ILE A 24 -2.50 -59.17 3.19
CA ILE A 24 -1.05 -59.17 3.24
C ILE A 24 -0.43 -59.89 2.02
N ARG A 25 -1.00 -61.01 1.62
CA ARG A 25 -0.56 -61.74 0.43
C ARG A 25 -0.79 -60.93 -0.86
N PHE A 26 -1.87 -60.17 -0.91
CA PHE A 26 -2.13 -59.22 -2.02
C PHE A 26 -1.06 -58.12 -2.06
N LEU A 27 -0.71 -57.51 -0.94
CA LEU A 27 0.31 -56.45 -0.86
C LEU A 27 1.72 -56.92 -1.27
N VAL A 28 2.01 -58.21 -1.16
CA VAL A 28 3.30 -58.81 -1.56
C VAL A 28 3.23 -59.43 -2.94
N SER A 29 2.07 -59.40 -3.59
CA SER A 29 1.87 -60.04 -4.89
C SER A 29 2.55 -59.25 -6.03
N ARG A 30 3.05 -59.97 -7.05
CA ARG A 30 3.58 -59.34 -8.28
C ARG A 30 2.57 -58.40 -8.94
N SER A 31 1.29 -58.77 -8.92
CA SER A 31 0.22 -57.94 -9.48
C SER A 31 0.08 -56.58 -8.78
N PHE A 32 0.27 -56.54 -7.46
CA PHE A 32 0.23 -55.28 -6.66
C PHE A 32 1.36 -54.34 -7.04
N PHE A 33 2.58 -54.84 -7.16
CA PHE A 33 3.72 -54.03 -7.58
C PHE A 33 3.60 -53.52 -9.02
N ILE A 34 3.05 -54.33 -9.92
CA ILE A 34 2.76 -53.90 -11.30
C ILE A 34 1.72 -52.80 -11.32
N GLN A 35 0.62 -52.92 -10.55
CA GLN A 35 -0.42 -51.88 -10.44
C GLN A 35 0.10 -50.57 -9.83
N ILE A 36 0.94 -50.65 -8.80
CA ILE A 36 1.61 -49.47 -8.25
C ILE A 36 2.54 -48.83 -9.30
N GLY A 37 3.33 -49.64 -10.00
CA GLY A 37 4.17 -49.15 -11.07
C GLY A 37 3.38 -48.37 -12.15
N ILE A 38 2.27 -48.97 -12.61
CA ILE A 38 1.37 -48.31 -13.58
C ILE A 38 0.79 -47.01 -12.99
N ALA A 39 0.35 -47.05 -11.74
CA ALA A 39 -0.20 -45.84 -11.09
C ALA A 39 0.83 -44.72 -10.95
N VAL A 40 2.07 -45.03 -10.61
CA VAL A 40 3.17 -44.05 -10.51
C VAL A 40 3.52 -43.48 -11.89
N ILE A 41 3.58 -44.34 -12.91
CA ILE A 41 3.85 -43.90 -14.28
C ILE A 41 2.73 -42.99 -14.79
N SER A 42 1.46 -43.39 -14.58
CA SER A 42 0.30 -42.59 -15.02
C SER A 42 0.24 -41.25 -14.30
N LEU A 43 0.55 -41.21 -13.00
CA LEU A 43 0.61 -39.99 -12.22
C LEU A 43 1.76 -39.05 -12.68
N SER A 44 2.92 -39.62 -12.96
CA SER A 44 4.07 -38.88 -13.49
C SER A 44 3.75 -38.28 -14.86
N LEU A 45 3.10 -39.05 -15.74
CA LEU A 45 2.67 -38.58 -17.04
C LEU A 45 1.63 -37.47 -16.94
N LEU A 46 0.67 -37.61 -16.04
CA LEU A 46 -0.33 -36.56 -15.76
C LEU A 46 0.33 -35.26 -15.29
N ILE A 47 1.27 -35.35 -14.36
CA ILE A 47 2.00 -34.18 -13.84
C ILE A 47 2.81 -33.52 -14.97
N THR A 48 3.46 -34.26 -15.82
CA THR A 48 4.22 -33.68 -16.93
C THR A 48 3.31 -33.01 -17.96
N ILE A 49 2.15 -33.59 -18.29
CA ILE A 49 1.15 -32.99 -19.19
C ILE A 49 0.63 -31.67 -18.57
N ILE A 50 0.28 -31.68 -17.27
CA ILE A 50 -0.19 -30.49 -16.57
C ILE A 50 0.88 -29.38 -16.55
N LYS A 51 2.13 -29.71 -16.26
CA LYS A 51 3.25 -28.75 -16.29
C LYS A 51 3.44 -28.15 -17.68
N TRP A 52 3.39 -28.98 -18.71
CA TRP A 52 3.51 -28.51 -20.09
C TRP A 52 2.35 -27.60 -20.49
N TRP A 53 1.12 -27.98 -20.17
CA TRP A 53 -0.07 -27.16 -20.43
C TRP A 53 -0.07 -25.85 -19.65
N LEU A 54 0.31 -25.87 -18.37
CA LEU A 54 0.47 -24.65 -17.58
C LEU A 54 1.55 -23.73 -18.18
N GLY A 55 2.68 -24.26 -18.59
CA GLY A 55 3.74 -23.48 -19.23
C GLY A 55 3.27 -22.77 -20.50
N PHE A 56 2.43 -23.43 -21.30
CA PHE A 56 1.87 -22.85 -22.52
C PHE A 56 0.79 -21.78 -22.24
N THR A 57 -0.06 -22.00 -21.22
CA THR A 57 -1.18 -21.08 -20.93
C THR A 57 -0.78 -19.89 -20.04
N THR A 58 0.30 -19.99 -19.26
CA THR A 58 0.65 -18.93 -18.29
C THR A 58 1.66 -17.91 -18.77
N ASN A 59 2.12 -17.96 -20.04
CA ASN A 59 3.09 -17.01 -20.62
C ASN A 59 4.21 -16.65 -19.62
N HIS A 60 4.88 -17.66 -19.06
CA HIS A 60 5.81 -17.49 -17.93
C HIS A 60 7.06 -16.69 -18.31
N GLU A 61 7.36 -16.55 -19.60
CA GLU A 61 8.57 -15.90 -20.10
C GLU A 61 8.39 -14.42 -20.47
N GLN A 62 7.16 -13.92 -20.54
CA GLN A 62 6.94 -12.51 -20.85
C GLN A 62 7.21 -11.66 -19.61
N LYS A 63 8.39 -11.06 -19.58
CA LYS A 63 8.84 -10.11 -18.56
C LYS A 63 9.06 -8.76 -19.22
N ILE A 64 8.21 -7.79 -18.87
CA ILE A 64 8.33 -6.41 -19.31
C ILE A 64 9.09 -5.65 -18.24
N GLN A 65 10.16 -4.96 -18.63
CA GLN A 65 10.90 -4.11 -17.72
C GLN A 65 10.15 -2.79 -17.52
N VAL A 66 9.88 -2.42 -16.27
CA VAL A 66 9.20 -1.19 -15.91
C VAL A 66 10.09 0.01 -16.26
N PRO A 67 9.61 0.96 -17.08
CA PRO A 67 10.36 2.16 -17.43
C PRO A 67 10.49 3.10 -16.23
N ASN A 68 11.46 4.01 -16.27
CA ASN A 68 11.61 5.06 -15.28
C ASN A 68 10.65 6.22 -15.59
N LEU A 69 9.64 6.40 -14.74
CA LEU A 69 8.62 7.43 -14.88
C LEU A 69 8.86 8.65 -13.98
N ASN A 70 9.96 8.67 -13.23
CA ASN A 70 10.28 9.72 -12.28
C ASN A 70 10.35 11.10 -12.96
N LYS A 71 9.73 12.11 -12.34
CA LYS A 71 9.61 13.50 -12.85
C LYS A 71 8.79 13.65 -14.14
N MET A 72 8.21 12.60 -14.70
CA MET A 72 7.37 12.67 -15.88
C MET A 72 5.99 13.25 -15.54
N SER A 73 5.38 13.96 -16.52
CA SER A 73 3.97 14.35 -16.46
C SER A 73 3.06 13.16 -16.72
N LEU A 74 1.81 13.19 -16.24
CA LEU A 74 0.85 12.10 -16.47
C LEU A 74 0.63 11.80 -17.97
N THR A 75 0.64 12.81 -18.83
CA THR A 75 0.51 12.63 -20.28
C THR A 75 1.65 11.80 -20.86
N ASN A 76 2.89 12.12 -20.47
CA ASN A 76 4.06 11.36 -20.92
C ASN A 76 4.10 9.94 -20.33
N VAL A 77 3.65 9.78 -19.09
CA VAL A 77 3.52 8.47 -18.44
C VAL A 77 2.54 7.58 -19.22
N GLU A 78 1.38 8.13 -19.60
CA GLU A 78 0.37 7.39 -20.33
C GLU A 78 0.89 6.90 -21.70
N THR A 79 1.58 7.75 -22.44
CA THR A 79 2.18 7.36 -23.73
C THR A 79 3.25 6.30 -23.54
N THR A 80 4.17 6.50 -22.57
CA THR A 80 5.23 5.54 -22.30
C THR A 80 4.70 4.17 -21.86
N LEU A 81 3.73 4.14 -20.94
CA LEU A 81 3.20 2.87 -20.45
C LEU A 81 2.37 2.12 -21.50
N LYS A 82 1.69 2.82 -22.40
CA LYS A 82 0.99 2.21 -23.54
C LYS A 82 1.94 1.49 -24.49
N GLU A 83 3.14 2.04 -24.74
CA GLU A 83 4.17 1.38 -25.56
C GLU A 83 4.63 0.04 -24.96
N PHE A 84 4.62 -0.08 -23.63
CA PHE A 84 4.99 -1.30 -22.90
C PHE A 84 3.81 -2.22 -22.55
N ASN A 85 2.58 -1.95 -23.04
CA ASN A 85 1.36 -2.68 -22.64
C ASN A 85 1.16 -2.74 -21.12
N LEU A 86 1.46 -1.64 -20.42
CA LEU A 86 1.29 -1.50 -18.98
C LEU A 86 0.20 -0.48 -18.67
N ASP A 87 -0.55 -0.74 -17.61
CA ASP A 87 -1.54 0.18 -17.05
C ASP A 87 -0.95 0.99 -15.90
N PHE A 88 -1.60 2.09 -15.51
CA PHE A 88 -1.24 2.81 -14.29
C PHE A 88 -2.45 3.18 -13.46
N LEU A 89 -2.19 3.40 -12.16
CA LEU A 89 -3.16 3.91 -11.21
C LEU A 89 -2.48 4.94 -10.32
N VAL A 90 -3.05 6.13 -10.23
CA VAL A 90 -2.62 7.15 -9.27
C VAL A 90 -3.24 6.80 -7.91
N ILE A 91 -2.40 6.51 -6.90
CA ILE A 91 -2.87 6.11 -5.57
C ILE A 91 -3.12 7.35 -4.71
N ASP A 92 -2.16 8.26 -4.65
CA ASP A 92 -2.22 9.45 -3.79
C ASP A 92 -1.30 10.55 -4.33
N SER A 93 -1.48 11.73 -3.75
CA SER A 93 -0.55 12.84 -3.91
C SER A 93 0.33 12.90 -2.65
N ALA A 94 1.63 12.77 -2.82
CA ALA A 94 2.61 13.00 -1.74
C ALA A 94 2.49 14.42 -1.17
N SER A 95 3.23 14.71 -0.10
CA SER A 95 3.47 16.10 0.29
C SER A 95 4.20 16.83 -0.84
N TYR A 96 3.78 18.05 -1.16
CA TYR A 96 4.42 18.85 -2.21
C TYR A 96 5.94 18.94 -2.00
N ASN A 97 6.67 18.55 -3.03
CA ASN A 97 8.12 18.60 -3.05
C ASN A 97 8.59 19.60 -4.13
N PRO A 98 9.24 20.72 -3.75
CA PRO A 98 9.70 21.74 -4.71
C PRO A 98 10.82 21.25 -5.64
N LYS A 99 11.47 20.12 -5.34
CA LYS A 99 12.52 19.51 -6.20
C LYS A 99 11.94 18.79 -7.43
N TYR A 100 10.63 18.57 -7.46
CA TYR A 100 9.92 17.89 -8.54
C TYR A 100 8.97 18.85 -9.26
N PRO A 101 8.79 18.71 -10.56
CA PRO A 101 7.78 19.47 -11.28
C PRO A 101 6.38 19.27 -10.66
N LYS A 102 5.53 20.27 -10.78
CA LYS A 102 4.14 20.16 -10.34
C LYS A 102 3.41 19.10 -11.16
N LYS A 103 2.59 18.29 -10.51
CA LYS A 103 1.82 17.19 -11.15
C LYS A 103 2.69 16.12 -11.84
N SER A 104 3.96 16.01 -11.47
CA SER A 104 4.84 14.95 -11.96
C SER A 104 4.87 13.77 -11.00
N VAL A 105 5.35 12.64 -11.49
CA VAL A 105 5.56 11.43 -10.69
C VAL A 105 6.74 11.64 -9.72
N ILE A 106 6.51 11.37 -8.44
CA ILE A 106 7.55 11.34 -7.40
C ILE A 106 8.02 9.91 -7.17
N GLU A 107 7.08 8.97 -7.08
CA GLU A 107 7.36 7.56 -6.79
C GLU A 107 6.52 6.68 -7.69
N GLN A 108 7.05 5.52 -8.01
CA GLN A 108 6.37 4.47 -8.75
C GLN A 108 6.55 3.11 -8.07
N THR A 109 5.53 2.28 -8.13
CA THR A 109 5.57 0.89 -7.67
C THR A 109 4.94 -0.03 -8.70
N PRO A 110 5.65 -1.02 -9.27
CA PRO A 110 7.03 -1.42 -8.96
C PRO A 110 8.10 -0.39 -9.39
N GLU A 111 9.28 -0.51 -8.79
CA GLU A 111 10.43 0.36 -9.11
C GLU A 111 10.87 0.22 -10.57
N ALA A 112 11.47 1.29 -11.10
CA ALA A 112 12.07 1.27 -12.43
C ALA A 112 13.11 0.15 -12.56
N GLY A 113 13.08 -0.57 -13.69
CA GLY A 113 13.94 -1.72 -13.93
C GLY A 113 13.41 -3.06 -13.41
N SER A 114 12.38 -3.07 -12.57
CA SER A 114 11.69 -4.30 -12.14
C SER A 114 11.02 -5.00 -13.32
N PHE A 115 10.92 -6.33 -13.25
CA PHE A 115 10.21 -7.11 -14.27
C PHE A 115 8.78 -7.39 -13.83
N VAL A 116 7.84 -7.13 -14.72
CA VAL A 116 6.41 -7.34 -14.50
C VAL A 116 5.77 -8.06 -15.69
N LYS A 117 4.58 -8.59 -15.49
CA LYS A 117 3.77 -9.17 -16.57
C LYS A 117 3.02 -8.08 -17.34
N GLU A 118 2.61 -8.37 -18.56
CA GLU A 118 1.72 -7.52 -19.35
C GLU A 118 0.46 -7.11 -18.57
N LYS A 119 -0.06 -5.93 -18.89
CA LYS A 119 -1.24 -5.35 -18.23
C LYS A 119 -1.11 -5.19 -16.72
N ARG A 120 0.14 -5.24 -16.19
CA ARG A 120 0.38 -4.94 -14.77
C ARG A 120 0.13 -3.46 -14.53
N LYS A 121 -0.61 -3.15 -13.48
CA LYS A 121 -0.82 -1.78 -13.03
C LYS A 121 0.41 -1.26 -12.29
N ILE A 122 0.93 -0.14 -12.75
CA ILE A 122 1.99 0.61 -12.09
C ILE A 122 1.33 1.67 -11.22
N TYR A 123 1.62 1.64 -9.95
CA TYR A 123 1.08 2.59 -8.98
C TYR A 123 1.96 3.82 -8.93
N LEU A 124 1.35 5.00 -9.02
CA LEU A 124 2.06 6.26 -9.12
C LEU A 124 1.67 7.20 -7.98
N THR A 125 2.67 7.80 -7.36
CA THR A 125 2.49 8.90 -6.41
C THR A 125 2.88 10.21 -7.10
N LEU A 126 1.96 11.19 -7.12
CA LEU A 126 2.15 12.45 -7.81
C LEU A 126 2.58 13.57 -6.87
N ASN A 127 3.36 14.52 -7.41
CA ASN A 127 3.65 15.77 -6.75
C ASN A 127 2.44 16.72 -6.85
N PRO A 128 1.84 17.18 -5.74
CA PRO A 128 0.77 18.17 -5.80
C PRO A 128 1.24 19.46 -6.45
N SER A 129 0.29 20.31 -6.84
CA SER A 129 0.62 21.64 -7.42
C SER A 129 1.12 22.64 -6.40
N LYS A 130 0.77 22.45 -5.11
CA LYS A 130 1.09 23.32 -3.97
C LYS A 130 1.09 22.55 -2.66
N TYR A 131 1.56 23.16 -1.59
CA TYR A 131 1.43 22.59 -0.24
C TYR A 131 -0.04 22.48 0.15
N ARG A 132 -0.35 21.52 1.03
CA ARG A 132 -1.69 21.36 1.62
C ARG A 132 -2.09 22.63 2.37
N ASP A 133 -3.34 23.04 2.20
CA ASP A 133 -3.93 24.11 2.97
C ASP A 133 -4.21 23.65 4.40
N ILE A 134 -3.81 24.47 5.38
CA ILE A 134 -3.99 24.22 6.82
C ILE A 134 -4.89 25.30 7.40
N ILE A 135 -5.77 24.89 8.30
CA ILE A 135 -6.69 25.82 8.99
C ILE A 135 -5.92 26.60 10.07
N ILE A 136 -6.05 27.92 10.02
CA ILE A 136 -5.47 28.84 10.98
C ILE A 136 -6.24 28.70 12.31
N PRO A 137 -5.55 28.41 13.44
CA PRO A 137 -6.21 28.27 14.72
C PRO A 137 -6.68 29.61 15.27
N TYR A 138 -7.60 29.58 16.25
CA TYR A 138 -7.99 30.75 17.00
C TYR A 138 -6.86 31.17 17.96
N LEU A 139 -6.30 32.36 17.75
CA LEU A 139 -5.14 32.87 18.49
C LEU A 139 -5.39 34.19 19.19
N ASN A 140 -6.57 34.81 19.03
CA ASN A 140 -6.88 36.06 19.70
C ASN A 140 -6.72 35.91 21.23
N TRP A 141 -6.17 36.92 21.85
CA TRP A 141 -5.93 36.98 23.29
C TRP A 141 -4.83 36.04 23.83
N LYS A 142 -4.24 35.20 22.96
CA LYS A 142 -3.09 34.41 23.38
C LYS A 142 -1.81 35.23 23.41
N SER A 143 -0.87 34.81 24.25
CA SER A 143 0.44 35.44 24.30
C SER A 143 1.23 35.17 23.01
N LYS A 144 2.15 36.06 22.67
CA LYS A 144 3.09 35.93 21.55
C LYS A 144 3.74 34.51 21.51
N ARG A 145 4.25 34.04 22.65
CA ARG A 145 4.93 32.74 22.77
C ARG A 145 3.98 31.58 22.41
N GLN A 146 2.78 31.57 22.98
CA GLN A 146 1.78 30.53 22.69
C GLN A 146 1.38 30.51 21.23
N ALA A 147 1.18 31.68 20.63
CA ALA A 147 0.80 31.79 19.21
C ALA A 147 1.91 31.29 18.29
N ILE A 148 3.17 31.66 18.56
CA ILE A 148 4.33 31.18 17.79
C ILE A 148 4.40 29.65 17.83
N THR A 149 4.39 29.06 19.04
CA THR A 149 4.46 27.60 19.19
C THR A 149 3.31 26.91 18.47
N GLN A 150 2.09 27.43 18.60
CA GLN A 150 0.92 26.80 17.96
C GLN A 150 0.92 26.95 16.44
N LEU A 151 1.41 28.04 15.89
CA LEU A 151 1.54 28.21 14.42
C LEU A 151 2.68 27.36 13.86
N GLN A 152 3.80 27.31 14.53
CA GLN A 152 4.94 26.47 14.11
C GLN A 152 4.61 24.99 14.16
N SER A 153 3.90 24.51 15.19
CA SER A 153 3.47 23.11 15.27
C SER A 153 2.53 22.70 14.13
N LYS A 154 1.79 23.65 13.56
CA LYS A 154 0.98 23.44 12.36
C LYS A 154 1.75 23.60 11.05
N GLY A 155 3.03 23.97 11.11
CA GLY A 155 3.89 24.09 9.93
C GLY A 155 3.83 25.45 9.23
N PHE A 156 3.42 26.52 9.93
CA PHE A 156 3.50 27.90 9.42
C PHE A 156 4.85 28.53 9.79
N LYS A 157 5.31 29.44 8.93
CA LYS A 157 6.48 30.28 9.19
C LYS A 157 6.06 31.57 9.82
N ILE A 158 6.81 32.05 10.83
CA ILE A 158 6.55 33.33 11.50
C ILE A 158 7.35 34.41 10.78
N GLY A 159 6.67 35.46 10.38
CA GLY A 159 7.26 36.65 9.78
C GLY A 159 7.51 37.75 10.82
N LYS A 160 7.44 39.02 10.36
CA LYS A 160 7.62 40.19 11.24
C LYS A 160 6.46 40.36 12.21
N PHE A 161 6.76 41.03 13.32
CA PHE A 161 5.78 41.43 14.34
C PHE A 161 5.38 42.89 14.13
N TYR A 162 4.09 43.18 14.17
CA TYR A 162 3.53 44.56 14.15
C TYR A 162 2.92 44.84 15.48
N TYR A 163 3.24 45.99 16.04
CA TYR A 163 2.68 46.44 17.31
C TYR A 163 1.61 47.50 17.10
N ILE A 164 0.52 47.41 17.84
CA ILE A 164 -0.56 48.38 17.86
C ILE A 164 -0.79 48.83 19.29
N PRO A 165 -1.29 50.06 19.51
CA PRO A 165 -1.63 50.56 20.85
C PRO A 165 -2.69 49.68 21.49
N ASP A 166 -2.32 49.02 22.59
CA ASP A 166 -3.20 48.13 23.35
C ASP A 166 -2.60 47.86 24.74
N ILE A 167 -3.44 47.74 25.76
CA ILE A 167 -3.04 47.48 27.16
C ILE A 167 -2.29 46.15 27.30
N GLY A 168 -2.65 45.16 26.53
CA GLY A 168 -2.07 43.80 26.58
C GLY A 168 -0.72 43.75 25.87
N LYS A 169 0.39 43.86 26.60
CA LYS A 169 1.73 43.69 26.04
C LYS A 169 1.90 42.28 25.49
N ASP A 170 2.37 42.18 24.24
CA ASP A 170 2.65 40.90 23.54
C ASP A 170 1.44 39.94 23.41
N VAL A 171 0.21 40.49 23.47
CA VAL A 171 -1.03 39.75 23.25
C VAL A 171 -1.42 39.84 21.78
N ILE A 172 -1.85 38.72 21.19
CA ILE A 172 -2.28 38.63 19.77
C ILE A 172 -3.59 39.41 19.58
N ARG A 173 -3.56 40.36 18.66
CA ARG A 173 -4.73 41.16 18.24
C ARG A 173 -5.15 40.84 16.80
N GLY A 174 -4.28 40.20 16.04
CA GLY A 174 -4.60 39.82 14.70
C GLY A 174 -3.46 39.09 13.99
N LEU A 175 -3.78 38.56 12.83
CA LEU A 175 -2.85 37.87 11.96
C LEU A 175 -2.92 38.50 10.57
N LYS A 176 -1.79 38.52 9.86
CA LYS A 176 -1.71 38.94 8.46
C LYS A 176 -0.89 37.91 7.66
N SER A 177 -1.22 37.71 6.40
CA SER A 177 -0.36 37.03 5.44
C SER A 177 -0.53 37.72 4.08
N ASN A 178 0.58 37.86 3.35
CA ASN A 178 0.58 38.55 2.04
C ASN A 178 -0.21 39.88 2.03
N GLY A 179 -0.04 40.70 3.08
CA GLY A 179 -0.71 41.98 3.22
C GLY A 179 -2.20 41.95 3.64
N LYS A 180 -2.84 40.79 3.64
CA LYS A 180 -4.25 40.60 3.99
C LYS A 180 -4.41 40.15 5.46
N LYS A 181 -5.42 40.67 6.15
CA LYS A 181 -5.81 40.18 7.49
C LYS A 181 -6.35 38.74 7.36
N LEU A 182 -5.88 37.88 8.24
CA LEU A 182 -6.34 36.49 8.33
C LEU A 182 -7.41 36.37 9.43
N LYS A 183 -8.50 35.68 9.08
CA LYS A 183 -9.54 35.32 10.06
C LYS A 183 -9.22 33.97 10.67
N PRO A 184 -9.49 33.72 11.96
CA PRO A 184 -9.48 32.37 12.51
C PRO A 184 -10.35 31.44 11.67
N GLY A 185 -9.92 30.19 11.47
CA GLY A 185 -10.64 29.22 10.63
C GLY A 185 -10.38 29.36 9.12
N SER A 186 -9.74 30.44 8.64
CA SER A 186 -9.35 30.53 7.23
C SER A 186 -8.25 29.53 6.89
N LYS A 187 -8.18 29.12 5.64
CA LYS A 187 -7.16 28.19 5.13
C LYS A 187 -5.97 28.96 4.58
N LEU A 188 -4.78 28.53 4.93
CA LEU A 188 -3.52 29.04 4.41
C LEU A 188 -2.61 27.87 4.08
N GLU A 189 -1.87 28.00 3.00
CA GLU A 189 -0.93 26.96 2.55
C GLU A 189 0.14 26.68 3.62
N LYS A 190 0.49 25.39 3.84
CA LYS A 190 1.59 24.97 4.72
C LYS A 190 2.89 25.68 4.31
N ASN A 191 3.73 26.02 5.25
CA ASN A 191 4.91 26.87 5.09
C ASN A 191 4.61 28.34 4.74
N GLY A 192 3.35 28.75 4.67
CA GLY A 192 2.96 30.16 4.51
C GLY A 192 3.49 31.04 5.65
N VAL A 193 3.87 32.28 5.33
CA VAL A 193 4.39 33.22 6.29
C VAL A 193 3.24 33.98 6.94
N ILE A 194 3.17 33.92 8.26
CA ILE A 194 2.17 34.64 9.06
C ILE A 194 2.87 35.76 9.88
N TYR A 195 2.35 36.95 9.73
CA TYR A 195 2.75 38.13 10.49
C TYR A 195 1.81 38.31 11.68
N LEU A 196 2.35 38.56 12.85
CA LEU A 196 1.56 38.72 14.07
C LEU A 196 1.35 40.21 14.38
N ILE A 197 0.12 40.57 14.72
CA ILE A 197 -0.24 41.91 15.22
C ILE A 197 -0.39 41.76 16.71
N LEU A 198 0.40 42.48 17.45
CA LEU A 198 0.57 42.43 18.93
C LEU A 198 0.18 43.75 19.57
N GLY A 199 -0.24 43.68 20.81
CA GLY A 199 -0.38 44.88 21.65
C GLY A 199 0.99 45.35 22.16
N ASP A 200 1.18 46.69 22.25
CA ASP A 200 2.42 47.32 22.71
C ASP A 200 2.50 47.51 24.25
N GLY A 201 1.43 47.25 24.99
CA GLY A 201 1.35 47.39 26.42
C GLY A 201 1.11 48.84 26.88
N LYS A 202 0.78 49.75 25.97
CA LYS A 202 0.55 51.17 26.33
C LYS A 202 -0.94 51.48 26.33
N LYS A 203 -1.41 52.02 27.48
CA LYS A 203 -2.73 52.61 27.57
C LYS A 203 -2.65 54.02 26.97
N ARG A 204 -3.42 54.31 25.97
CA ARG A 204 -3.68 55.69 25.52
C ARG A 204 -4.90 56.22 26.22
#